data_3e5e2f1deaf95d6271b48cdcf4ef0c82
#
_entry.id   3e5e2f1deaf95d6271b48cdcf4ef0c82
#
_cell.length_a   1.000
_cell.length_b   1.000
_cell.length_c   1.000
_cell.angle_alpha   90.00
_cell.angle_beta   90.00
_cell.angle_gamma   90.00
#
_symmetry.space_group_name_H-M   'P 1'
#
loop_
_entity.id
_entity.type
_entity.pdbx_description
1 polymer ?
#
loop_
_entity_poly.entity_id
_entity_poly.type
_entity_poly.pdbx_seq_one_letter_code
_entity_poly.pdbx_strand_id
1 'polypeptide(L)'
;MQELVTQMDNLVLRGEIPQAVAKFFNDTAHTKDVDGTETTTKDEAVQKLTGFVGSIEKVNEISLLNNSIGDNVSMSEFRFHFDMKDGSEIKWHEVIRRVWDNGEVVDETYFQN
;
A
#
# COMPACT_ATOMS: atom_id res chain seq x y z
N MET A 1 -9.75 -1.55 15.16
CA MET A 1 -9.34 -0.83 13.92
C MET A 1 -7.88 -0.41 13.96
N GLN A 2 -7.43 0.23 15.04
CA GLN A 2 -6.04 0.67 15.15
C GLN A 2 -5.04 -0.49 15.04
N GLU A 3 -5.35 -1.63 15.66
CA GLU A 3 -4.47 -2.80 15.60
C GLU A 3 -4.31 -3.32 14.18
N LEU A 4 -5.39 -3.34 13.39
CA LEU A 4 -5.35 -3.81 12.01
C LEU A 4 -4.53 -2.86 11.13
N VAL A 5 -4.71 -1.55 11.31
CA VAL A 5 -3.92 -0.54 10.58
C VAL A 5 -2.43 -0.69 10.92
N THR A 6 -2.11 -0.82 12.21
CA THR A 6 -0.73 -1.00 12.67
C THR A 6 -0.10 -2.27 12.07
N GLN A 7 -0.84 -3.39 12.07
CA GLN A 7 -0.34 -4.65 11.50
C GLN A 7 -0.08 -4.51 10.00
N MET A 8 -1.01 -3.88 9.27
CA MET A 8 -0.86 -3.69 7.83
C MET A 8 0.31 -2.77 7.52
N ASP A 9 0.41 -1.63 8.22
CA ASP A 9 1.51 -0.69 8.03
C ASP A 9 2.87 -1.32 8.37
N ASN A 10 2.92 -2.19 9.38
CA ASN A 10 4.16 -2.91 9.71
C ASN A 10 4.61 -3.85 8.60
N LEU A 11 3.68 -4.49 7.89
CA LEU A 11 4.03 -5.31 6.73
C LEU A 11 4.62 -4.44 5.61
N VAL A 12 4.02 -3.27 5.36
CA VAL A 12 4.55 -2.32 4.37
C VAL A 12 5.96 -1.87 4.77
N LEU A 13 6.17 -1.54 6.05
CA LEU A 13 7.48 -1.11 6.55
C LEU A 13 8.57 -2.17 6.37
N ARG A 14 8.20 -3.44 6.41
CA ARG A 14 9.13 -4.55 6.16
C ARG A 14 9.34 -4.85 4.68
N GLY A 15 8.69 -4.10 3.79
CA GLY A 15 8.75 -4.34 2.35
C GLY A 15 7.83 -5.48 1.89
N GLU A 16 7.01 -6.02 2.78
CA GLU A 16 6.06 -7.10 2.48
C GLU A 16 4.75 -6.52 1.99
N ILE A 17 4.81 -5.75 0.88
CA ILE A 17 3.69 -4.97 0.37
C ILE A 17 2.60 -5.86 -0.25
N PRO A 18 2.91 -6.82 -1.14
CA PRO A 18 1.88 -7.73 -1.65
C PRO A 18 1.27 -8.58 -0.54
N GLN A 19 2.07 -8.96 0.46
CA GLN A 19 1.60 -9.73 1.60
C GLN A 19 0.62 -8.95 2.47
N ALA A 20 0.83 -7.64 2.63
CA ALA A 20 -0.10 -6.77 3.34
C ALA A 20 -1.46 -6.76 2.67
N VAL A 21 -1.49 -6.63 1.34
CA VAL A 21 -2.72 -6.66 0.55
C VAL A 21 -3.38 -8.04 0.63
N ALA A 22 -2.61 -9.11 0.45
CA ALA A 22 -3.15 -10.48 0.50
C ALA A 22 -3.81 -10.78 1.84
N LYS A 23 -3.25 -10.26 2.93
CA LYS A 23 -3.76 -10.51 4.28
C LYS A 23 -5.01 -9.68 4.61
N PHE A 24 -5.04 -8.41 4.22
CA PHE A 24 -6.05 -7.47 4.72
C PHE A 24 -7.15 -7.11 3.74
N PHE A 25 -6.96 -7.35 2.44
CA PHE A 25 -7.96 -6.99 1.44
C PHE A 25 -9.12 -7.98 1.41
N ASN A 26 -10.32 -7.45 1.21
CA ASN A 26 -11.47 -8.24 0.77
C ASN A 26 -11.22 -8.72 -0.66
N ASP A 27 -11.82 -9.85 -1.06
CA ASP A 27 -11.59 -10.44 -2.39
C ASP A 27 -12.00 -9.51 -3.54
N THR A 28 -12.98 -8.64 -3.32
CA THR A 28 -13.48 -7.68 -4.32
C THR A 28 -13.04 -6.26 -4.03
N ALA A 29 -11.99 -6.07 -3.23
CA ALA A 29 -11.48 -4.75 -2.90
C ALA A 29 -11.01 -4.01 -4.15
N HIS A 30 -11.25 -2.71 -4.15
CA HIS A 30 -10.94 -1.81 -5.25
C HIS A 30 -9.73 -0.95 -4.90
N THR A 31 -8.82 -0.75 -5.87
CA THR A 31 -7.71 0.21 -5.71
C THR A 31 -7.72 1.24 -6.82
N LYS A 32 -7.21 2.42 -6.51
CA LYS A 32 -6.98 3.47 -7.49
C LYS A 32 -5.62 4.11 -7.26
N ASP A 33 -4.76 4.02 -8.25
CA ASP A 33 -3.41 4.58 -8.21
C ASP A 33 -3.40 6.04 -8.67
N VAL A 34 -2.27 6.73 -8.44
CA VAL A 34 -2.10 8.16 -8.78
C VAL A 34 -2.23 8.43 -10.27
N ASP A 35 -1.89 7.46 -11.12
CA ASP A 35 -2.02 7.58 -12.57
C ASP A 35 -3.42 7.22 -13.09
N GLY A 36 -4.37 6.91 -12.18
CA GLY A 36 -5.72 6.51 -12.54
C GLY A 36 -5.91 5.02 -12.78
N THR A 37 -4.85 4.23 -12.72
CA THR A 37 -4.94 2.77 -12.86
C THR A 37 -5.75 2.19 -11.70
N GLU A 38 -6.69 1.30 -12.01
CA GLU A 38 -7.57 0.68 -11.02
C GLU A 38 -7.43 -0.83 -11.05
N THR A 39 -7.56 -1.45 -9.87
CA THR A 39 -7.78 -2.89 -9.74
C THR A 39 -9.10 -3.11 -9.03
N THR A 40 -9.81 -4.18 -9.35
CA THR A 40 -11.16 -4.44 -8.83
C THR A 40 -11.27 -5.74 -8.06
N THR A 41 -10.16 -6.46 -7.90
CA THR A 41 -10.06 -7.66 -7.08
C THR A 41 -8.76 -7.67 -6.30
N LYS A 42 -8.76 -8.39 -5.19
CA LYS A 42 -7.53 -8.60 -4.40
C LYS A 42 -6.44 -9.26 -5.25
N ASP A 43 -6.79 -10.24 -6.06
CA ASP A 43 -5.80 -10.94 -6.89
C ASP A 43 -5.12 -10.00 -7.87
N GLU A 44 -5.87 -9.11 -8.52
CA GLU A 44 -5.28 -8.10 -9.40
C GLU A 44 -4.32 -7.16 -8.65
N ALA A 45 -4.73 -6.72 -7.46
CA ALA A 45 -3.89 -5.85 -6.63
C ALA A 45 -2.61 -6.55 -6.19
N VAL A 46 -2.70 -7.82 -5.77
CA VAL A 46 -1.53 -8.62 -5.37
C VAL A 46 -0.58 -8.81 -6.54
N GLN A 47 -1.10 -9.14 -7.73
CA GLN A 47 -0.28 -9.33 -8.93
C GLN A 47 0.46 -8.05 -9.31
N LYS A 48 -0.25 -6.91 -9.29
CA LYS A 48 0.34 -5.61 -9.61
C LYS A 48 1.49 -5.27 -8.65
N LEU A 49 1.25 -5.44 -7.35
CA LEU A 49 2.26 -5.12 -6.34
C LEU A 49 3.42 -6.12 -6.32
N THR A 50 3.15 -7.39 -6.61
CA THR A 50 4.21 -8.40 -6.75
C THR A 50 5.15 -8.02 -7.90
N GLY A 51 4.60 -7.58 -9.03
CA GLY A 51 5.39 -7.10 -10.16
C GLY A 51 6.22 -5.87 -9.81
N PHE A 52 5.61 -4.93 -9.09
CA PHE A 52 6.31 -3.72 -8.65
C PHE A 52 7.48 -4.05 -7.71
N VAL A 53 7.22 -4.83 -6.65
CA VAL A 53 8.26 -5.23 -5.69
C VAL A 53 9.36 -6.04 -6.38
N GLY A 54 8.99 -6.89 -7.33
CA GLY A 54 9.96 -7.66 -8.12
C GLY A 54 10.89 -6.81 -8.98
N SER A 55 10.52 -5.56 -9.27
CA SER A 55 11.36 -4.63 -10.04
C SER A 55 12.26 -3.75 -9.16
N ILE A 56 12.17 -3.89 -7.83
CA ILE A 56 13.04 -3.15 -6.89
C ILE A 56 14.37 -3.87 -6.75
N GLU A 57 15.47 -3.15 -6.99
CA GLU A 57 16.83 -3.65 -6.74
C GLU A 57 17.22 -3.49 -5.29
N LYS A 58 16.92 -2.32 -4.70
CA LYS A 58 17.30 -1.99 -3.34
C LYS A 58 16.27 -1.10 -2.68
N VAL A 59 15.89 -1.43 -1.46
CA VAL A 59 15.06 -0.57 -0.61
C VAL A 59 15.99 0.33 0.19
N ASN A 60 15.96 1.63 -0.10
CA ASN A 60 16.74 2.61 0.65
C ASN A 60 15.99 3.13 1.87
N GLU A 61 14.68 3.34 1.73
CA GLU A 61 13.86 3.82 2.83
C GLU A 61 12.40 3.39 2.64
N ILE A 62 11.78 2.92 3.73
CA ILE A 62 10.33 2.89 3.90
C ILE A 62 10.08 3.43 5.30
N SER A 63 9.45 4.59 5.40
CA SER A 63 9.18 5.26 6.67
C SER A 63 7.69 5.58 6.78
N LEU A 64 7.10 5.30 7.94
CA LEU A 64 5.75 5.75 8.28
C LEU A 64 5.89 7.08 9.01
N LEU A 65 5.38 8.15 8.41
CA LEU A 65 5.49 9.50 8.96
C LEU A 65 4.34 9.81 9.90
N ASN A 66 3.12 9.44 9.51
CA ASN A 66 1.91 9.67 10.28
C ASN A 66 0.83 8.68 9.86
N ASN A 67 -0.15 8.47 10.75
CA ASN A 67 -1.41 7.85 10.37
C ASN A 67 -2.58 8.55 11.06
N SER A 68 -3.76 8.38 10.50
CA SER A 68 -5.01 8.91 11.03
C SER A 68 -6.07 7.83 10.88
N ILE A 69 -6.81 7.56 11.95
CA ILE A 69 -7.77 6.47 11.99
C ILE A 69 -9.13 7.01 12.43
N GLY A 70 -10.12 6.88 11.53
CA GLY A 70 -11.52 7.19 11.82
C GLY A 70 -12.32 5.92 12.07
N ASP A 71 -13.64 6.00 11.94
CA ASP A 71 -14.51 4.85 12.22
C ASP A 71 -14.30 3.71 11.25
N ASN A 72 -14.20 4.03 9.94
CA ASN A 72 -14.02 3.01 8.90
C ASN A 72 -13.01 3.44 7.83
N VAL A 73 -12.32 4.56 8.04
CA VAL A 73 -11.31 5.06 7.10
C VAL A 73 -10.01 5.28 7.84
N SER A 74 -8.90 4.83 7.26
CA SER A 74 -7.56 5.14 7.75
C SER A 74 -6.76 5.79 6.64
N MET A 75 -5.80 6.64 7.05
CA MET A 75 -4.82 7.22 6.16
C MET A 75 -3.44 6.99 6.77
N SER A 76 -2.53 6.45 5.96
CA SER A 76 -1.15 6.22 6.37
C SER A 76 -0.23 6.98 5.42
N GLU A 77 0.64 7.81 6.00
CA GLU A 77 1.58 8.65 5.25
C GLU A 77 2.94 8.01 5.28
N PHE A 78 3.47 7.67 4.10
CA PHE A 78 4.77 7.02 3.94
C PHE A 78 5.73 7.85 3.12
N ARG A 79 7.02 7.64 3.39
CA ARG A 79 8.08 8.00 2.45
C ARG A 79 8.73 6.72 1.96
N PHE A 80 8.82 6.59 0.62
CA PHE A 80 9.47 5.46 -0.04
C PHE A 80 10.66 5.94 -0.85
N HIS A 81 11.75 5.19 -0.77
CA HIS A 81 12.93 5.41 -1.62
C HIS A 81 13.45 4.06 -2.08
N PHE A 82 13.38 3.81 -3.38
CA PHE A 82 13.81 2.55 -3.99
C PHE A 82 14.76 2.81 -5.15
N ASP A 83 15.79 1.96 -5.28
CA ASP A 83 16.55 1.83 -6.52
C ASP A 83 15.92 0.68 -7.31
N MET A 84 15.61 0.92 -8.58
CA MET A 84 14.94 -0.05 -9.44
C MET A 84 15.96 -0.83 -10.27
N LYS A 85 15.59 -2.04 -10.70
CA LYS A 85 16.46 -2.91 -11.50
C LYS A 85 16.82 -2.32 -12.87
N ASP A 86 15.96 -1.44 -13.41
CA ASP A 86 16.20 -0.75 -14.66
C ASP A 86 17.16 0.46 -14.53
N GLY A 87 17.69 0.70 -13.34
CA GLY A 87 18.58 1.82 -13.05
C GLY A 87 17.89 3.11 -12.64
N SER A 88 16.56 3.16 -12.65
CA SER A 88 15.82 4.34 -12.18
C SER A 88 15.73 4.35 -10.67
N GLU A 89 15.35 5.51 -10.14
CA GLU A 89 15.19 5.73 -8.70
C GLU A 89 13.78 6.25 -8.44
N ILE A 90 13.13 5.72 -7.39
CA ILE A 90 11.81 6.16 -6.96
C ILE A 90 11.94 6.82 -5.60
N LYS A 91 11.42 8.05 -5.49
CA LYS A 91 11.30 8.78 -4.24
C LYS A 91 9.88 9.28 -4.13
N TRP A 92 9.05 8.60 -3.33
CA TRP A 92 7.65 8.95 -3.16
C TRP A 92 7.37 9.43 -1.75
N HIS A 93 6.56 10.49 -1.66
CA HIS A 93 5.84 10.87 -0.46
C HIS A 93 4.37 10.56 -0.73
N GLU A 94 3.85 9.54 -0.07
CA GLU A 94 2.58 8.93 -0.44
C GLU A 94 1.65 8.86 0.76
N VAL A 95 0.36 9.15 0.53
CA VAL A 95 -0.69 8.87 1.50
C VAL A 95 -1.55 7.75 0.93
N ILE A 96 -1.75 6.72 1.74
CA ILE A 96 -2.59 5.57 1.41
C ILE A 96 -3.87 5.69 2.23
N ARG A 97 -4.99 5.91 1.52
CA ARG A 97 -6.31 5.97 2.13
C ARG A 97 -6.97 4.60 1.98
N ARG A 98 -7.42 4.04 3.09
CA ARG A 98 -8.07 2.73 3.13
C ARG A 98 -9.46 2.86 3.75
N VAL A 99 -10.43 2.25 3.09
CA VAL A 99 -11.77 2.06 3.66
C VAL A 99 -11.87 0.63 4.14
N TRP A 100 -12.32 0.46 5.38
CA TRP A 100 -12.40 -0.83 6.06
C TRP A 100 -13.85 -1.24 6.28
N ASP A 101 -14.12 -2.55 6.19
CA ASP A 101 -15.41 -3.14 6.52
C ASP A 101 -15.19 -4.55 7.05
N ASN A 102 -15.74 -4.85 8.23
CA ASN A 102 -15.59 -6.15 8.90
C ASN A 102 -14.15 -6.62 9.03
N GLY A 103 -13.23 -5.69 9.33
CA GLY A 103 -11.81 -6.01 9.53
C GLY A 103 -11.02 -6.21 8.24
N GLU A 104 -11.61 -5.91 7.08
CA GLU A 104 -10.96 -6.02 5.79
C GLU A 104 -10.96 -4.68 5.05
N VAL A 105 -9.94 -4.44 4.23
CA VAL A 105 -9.89 -3.28 3.35
C VAL A 105 -10.78 -3.57 2.13
N VAL A 106 -11.72 -2.66 1.84
CA VAL A 106 -12.61 -2.77 0.68
C VAL A 106 -12.27 -1.76 -0.41
N ASP A 107 -11.48 -0.73 -0.08
CA ASP A 107 -11.03 0.28 -1.04
C ASP A 107 -9.70 0.86 -0.57
N GLU A 108 -8.77 1.03 -1.51
CA GLU A 108 -7.47 1.65 -1.23
C GLU A 108 -7.12 2.63 -2.34
N THR A 109 -6.84 3.88 -1.97
CA THR A 109 -6.51 4.94 -2.91
C THR A 109 -5.17 5.56 -2.53
N TYR A 110 -4.32 5.80 -3.53
CA TYR A 110 -2.97 6.32 -3.32
C TYR A 110 -2.88 7.77 -3.78
N PHE A 111 -2.26 8.61 -2.96
CA PHE A 111 -2.00 10.01 -3.26
C PHE A 111 -0.51 10.28 -3.12
N GLN A 112 0.07 11.01 -4.07
CA GLN A 112 1.49 11.37 -4.06
C GLN A 112 1.68 12.87 -4.32
N ASN A 113 2.78 13.37 -3.79
CA ASN A 113 3.24 14.73 -4.12
C ASN A 113 3.96 14.73 -5.47
#